data_98f72399940d24fff4da237e2d5dfbc0
#
_entry.id   98f72399940d24fff4da237e2d5dfbc0
#
_cell.length_a   1.000
_cell.length_b   1.000
_cell.length_c   1.000
_cell.angle_alpha   90.00
_cell.angle_beta   90.00
_cell.angle_gamma   90.00
#
_symmetry.space_group_name_H-M   'P 1'
#
loop_
_entity.id
_entity.type
_entity.pdbx_description
1 polymer ?
#
loop_
_entity_poly.entity_id
_entity_poly.type
_entity_poly.pdbx_seq_one_letter_code
_entity_poly.pdbx_strand_id
1 'polypeptide(L)'
;MTSVALVTGGGSGIGRMTAGALAEAGFATVVCGRNLTTLEETVSIYNNSLLTAVACDVTDPGSVDNLIAEIVSVHGRLDVVFNNAGTNVPPMPIDELTVDQWRQVIDVNLHGAFLVARAAFGHMRKQNPQGGRIINNGSISAHVPRPGSVPYTVSKHAISGLTKTLALDGRPFDIACGQIDIGNAASAMTEKMSGGVPQADGSIKPEPTMDTKHIADAVVQMASLPLSANVLSTTIMSTSMPFVGRG
;
A
#
# COMPACT_ATOMS: atom_id res chain seq x y z
N MET A 1 -24.09 7.97 5.53
CA MET A 1 -23.24 8.32 4.38
C MET A 1 -22.36 7.12 4.07
N THR A 2 -22.11 6.83 2.82
CA THR A 2 -21.19 5.77 2.41
C THR A 2 -19.77 6.20 2.71
N SER A 3 -18.98 5.34 3.37
CA SER A 3 -17.56 5.62 3.62
C SER A 3 -16.76 5.57 2.33
N VAL A 4 -15.78 6.45 2.19
CA VAL A 4 -14.98 6.64 0.98
C VAL A 4 -13.56 6.13 1.19
N ALA A 5 -13.09 5.27 0.28
CA ALA A 5 -11.77 4.69 0.32
C ALA A 5 -10.94 5.08 -0.92
N LEU A 6 -9.66 5.34 -0.71
CA LEU A 6 -8.65 5.50 -1.76
C LEU A 6 -7.66 4.33 -1.72
N VAL A 7 -7.42 3.71 -2.87
CA VAL A 7 -6.38 2.68 -3.03
C VAL A 7 -5.36 3.14 -4.06
N THR A 8 -4.13 3.39 -3.65
CA THR A 8 -3.05 3.73 -4.58
C THR A 8 -2.42 2.48 -5.18
N GLY A 9 -2.01 2.53 -6.46
CA GLY A 9 -1.52 1.35 -7.17
C GLY A 9 -2.60 0.32 -7.45
N GLY A 10 -3.86 0.76 -7.69
CA GLY A 10 -5.04 -0.10 -7.82
C GLY A 10 -5.18 -0.83 -9.17
N GLY A 11 -4.26 -0.64 -10.11
CA GLY A 11 -4.33 -1.25 -11.45
C GLY A 11 -3.94 -2.73 -11.53
N SER A 12 -3.37 -3.32 -10.46
CA SER A 12 -2.93 -4.71 -10.47
C SER A 12 -2.72 -5.28 -9.06
N GLY A 13 -2.51 -6.58 -8.96
CA GLY A 13 -2.03 -7.28 -7.76
C GLY A 13 -2.84 -6.97 -6.49
N ILE A 14 -2.13 -6.67 -5.40
CA ILE A 14 -2.71 -6.39 -4.09
C ILE A 14 -3.67 -5.20 -4.14
N GLY A 15 -3.29 -4.11 -4.84
CA GLY A 15 -4.12 -2.92 -4.95
C GLY A 15 -5.45 -3.19 -5.66
N ARG A 16 -5.43 -3.92 -6.77
CA ARG A 16 -6.63 -4.35 -7.51
C ARG A 16 -7.56 -5.18 -6.62
N MET A 17 -7.01 -6.21 -5.99
CA MET A 17 -7.78 -7.11 -5.12
C MET A 17 -8.40 -6.36 -3.94
N THR A 18 -7.62 -5.50 -3.29
CA THR A 18 -8.09 -4.70 -2.14
C THR A 18 -9.17 -3.70 -2.54
N ALA A 19 -9.04 -3.09 -3.72
CA ALA A 19 -10.05 -2.13 -4.20
C ALA A 19 -11.40 -2.81 -4.43
N GLY A 20 -11.41 -3.98 -5.07
CA GLY A 20 -12.62 -4.78 -5.24
C GLY A 20 -13.25 -5.18 -3.91
N ALA A 21 -12.44 -5.70 -2.99
CA ALA A 21 -12.92 -6.12 -1.67
C ALA A 21 -13.49 -4.95 -0.84
N LEU A 22 -12.91 -3.75 -0.90
CA LEU A 22 -13.45 -2.55 -0.26
C LEU A 22 -14.80 -2.14 -0.88
N ALA A 23 -14.90 -2.16 -2.22
CA ALA A 23 -16.15 -1.85 -2.90
C ALA A 23 -17.26 -2.88 -2.58
N GLU A 24 -16.93 -4.17 -2.54
CA GLU A 24 -17.83 -5.25 -2.10
C GLU A 24 -18.25 -5.10 -0.62
N ALA A 25 -17.39 -4.57 0.22
CA ALA A 25 -17.69 -4.23 1.62
C ALA A 25 -18.51 -2.93 1.78
N GLY A 26 -18.87 -2.26 0.68
CA GLY A 26 -19.74 -1.08 0.68
C GLY A 26 -19.03 0.26 0.77
N PHE A 27 -17.68 0.32 0.59
CA PHE A 27 -16.97 1.59 0.48
C PHE A 27 -17.08 2.15 -0.94
N ALA A 28 -17.38 3.45 -1.08
CA ALA A 28 -17.13 4.15 -2.34
C ALA A 28 -15.62 4.22 -2.54
N THR A 29 -15.11 3.40 -3.46
CA THR A 29 -13.67 3.15 -3.59
C THR A 29 -13.10 3.80 -4.84
N VAL A 30 -12.10 4.64 -4.68
CA VAL A 30 -11.35 5.24 -5.77
C VAL A 30 -10.01 4.51 -5.90
N VAL A 31 -9.72 3.98 -7.09
CA VAL A 31 -8.39 3.43 -7.40
C VAL A 31 -7.58 4.44 -8.17
N CYS A 32 -6.31 4.59 -7.82
CA CYS A 32 -5.42 5.45 -8.58
C CYS A 32 -4.10 4.79 -8.95
N GLY A 33 -3.48 5.34 -9.99
CA GLY A 33 -2.20 4.93 -10.55
C GLY A 33 -1.92 5.67 -11.85
N ARG A 34 -0.74 5.47 -12.44
CA ARG A 34 -0.31 6.20 -13.64
C ARG A 34 -1.00 5.74 -14.93
N ASN A 35 -1.37 4.47 -15.00
CA ASN A 35 -1.96 3.88 -16.21
C ASN A 35 -3.48 3.72 -16.03
N LEU A 36 -4.23 4.64 -16.64
CA LEU A 36 -5.69 4.65 -16.56
C LEU A 36 -6.31 3.36 -17.12
N THR A 37 -5.77 2.80 -18.20
CA THR A 37 -6.29 1.55 -18.80
C THR A 37 -6.32 0.40 -17.78
N THR A 38 -5.23 0.19 -17.04
CA THR A 38 -5.19 -0.89 -16.02
C THR A 38 -6.10 -0.62 -14.83
N LEU A 39 -6.39 0.64 -14.53
CA LEU A 39 -7.37 1.03 -13.50
C LEU A 39 -8.79 0.77 -13.98
N GLU A 40 -9.11 1.12 -15.22
CA GLU A 40 -10.41 0.84 -15.86
C GLU A 40 -10.65 -0.68 -15.99
N GLU A 41 -9.61 -1.47 -16.30
CA GLU A 41 -9.69 -2.93 -16.22
C GLU A 41 -10.10 -3.40 -14.81
N THR A 42 -9.53 -2.79 -13.76
CA THR A 42 -9.91 -3.11 -12.38
C THR A 42 -11.39 -2.83 -12.13
N VAL A 43 -11.88 -1.66 -12.55
CA VAL A 43 -13.30 -1.29 -12.42
C VAL A 43 -14.19 -2.28 -13.20
N SER A 44 -13.80 -2.64 -14.42
CA SER A 44 -14.53 -3.57 -15.28
C SER A 44 -14.61 -4.98 -14.69
N ILE A 45 -13.50 -5.50 -14.13
CA ILE A 45 -13.44 -6.86 -13.55
C ILE A 45 -14.43 -7.00 -12.39
N TYR A 46 -14.49 -6.03 -11.51
CA TYR A 46 -15.40 -6.08 -10.35
C TYR A 46 -16.83 -5.66 -10.69
N ASN A 47 -17.02 -4.88 -11.75
CA ASN A 47 -18.34 -4.39 -12.19
C ASN A 47 -19.19 -3.87 -11.01
N ASN A 48 -18.56 -3.14 -10.09
CA ASN A 48 -19.18 -2.59 -8.90
C ASN A 48 -19.31 -1.07 -9.04
N SER A 49 -20.52 -0.54 -8.94
CA SER A 49 -20.83 0.90 -9.10
C SER A 49 -20.15 1.81 -8.05
N LEU A 50 -19.66 1.22 -6.96
CA LEU A 50 -18.90 1.94 -5.94
C LEU A 50 -17.40 2.07 -6.27
N LEU A 51 -16.93 1.46 -7.36
CA LEU A 51 -15.51 1.46 -7.75
C LEU A 51 -15.30 2.41 -8.93
N THR A 52 -14.38 3.36 -8.76
CA THR A 52 -14.03 4.35 -9.79
C THR A 52 -12.51 4.46 -9.96
N ALA A 53 -12.07 4.93 -11.13
CA ALA A 53 -10.66 5.03 -11.49
C ALA A 53 -10.25 6.49 -11.73
N VAL A 54 -9.11 6.90 -11.18
CA VAL A 54 -8.50 8.22 -11.40
C VAL A 54 -7.01 8.07 -11.70
N ALA A 55 -6.55 8.67 -12.78
CA ALA A 55 -5.12 8.69 -13.10
C ALA A 55 -4.36 9.59 -12.11
N CYS A 56 -3.29 9.08 -11.51
CA CYS A 56 -2.46 9.84 -10.58
C CYS A 56 -1.04 9.28 -10.56
N ASP A 57 -0.05 10.17 -10.64
CA ASP A 57 1.32 9.85 -10.27
C ASP A 57 1.55 10.24 -8.81
N VAL A 58 1.72 9.26 -7.95
CA VAL A 58 1.94 9.49 -6.50
C VAL A 58 3.25 10.21 -6.20
N THR A 59 4.18 10.27 -7.16
CA THR A 59 5.47 10.97 -7.00
C THR A 59 5.39 12.47 -7.31
N ASP A 60 4.27 12.92 -7.91
CA ASP A 60 4.00 14.34 -8.19
C ASP A 60 3.03 14.95 -7.15
N PRO A 61 3.47 15.93 -6.37
CA PRO A 61 2.64 16.59 -5.37
C PRO A 61 1.34 17.19 -5.94
N GLY A 62 1.42 17.81 -7.13
CA GLY A 62 0.25 18.42 -7.77
C GLY A 62 -0.78 17.37 -8.20
N SER A 63 -0.32 16.22 -8.74
CA SER A 63 -1.17 15.11 -9.09
C SER A 63 -1.90 14.51 -7.86
N VAL A 64 -1.19 14.39 -6.74
CA VAL A 64 -1.77 13.90 -5.47
C VAL A 64 -2.78 14.89 -4.89
N ASP A 65 -2.46 16.18 -4.86
CA ASP A 65 -3.37 17.21 -4.35
C ASP A 65 -4.66 17.26 -5.20
N ASN A 66 -4.56 17.16 -6.53
CA ASN A 66 -5.70 17.09 -7.45
C ASN A 66 -6.54 15.83 -7.22
N LEU A 67 -5.92 14.67 -7.03
CA LEU A 67 -6.63 13.42 -6.72
C LEU A 67 -7.49 13.56 -5.45
N ILE A 68 -6.93 14.09 -4.36
CA ILE A 68 -7.69 14.28 -3.12
C ILE A 68 -8.82 15.30 -3.32
N ALA A 69 -8.57 16.41 -4.05
CA ALA A 69 -9.59 17.40 -4.36
C ALA A 69 -10.74 16.81 -5.19
N GLU A 70 -10.45 15.95 -6.17
CA GLU A 70 -11.44 15.26 -6.99
C GLU A 70 -12.31 14.32 -6.14
N ILE A 71 -11.69 13.47 -5.31
CA ILE A 71 -12.39 12.57 -4.39
C ILE A 71 -13.35 13.37 -3.50
N VAL A 72 -12.87 14.46 -2.93
CA VAL A 72 -13.68 15.31 -2.04
C VAL A 72 -14.81 16.01 -2.79
N SER A 73 -14.56 16.46 -4.00
CA SER A 73 -15.59 17.11 -4.84
C SER A 73 -16.75 16.15 -5.17
N VAL A 74 -16.43 14.86 -5.42
CA VAL A 74 -17.42 13.85 -5.80
C VAL A 74 -18.14 13.26 -4.58
N HIS A 75 -17.39 12.94 -3.52
CA HIS A 75 -17.90 12.17 -2.39
C HIS A 75 -18.07 12.97 -1.10
N GLY A 76 -17.54 14.21 -1.03
CA GLY A 76 -17.61 15.09 0.13
C GLY A 76 -16.65 14.76 1.27
N ARG A 77 -15.96 13.61 1.22
CA ARG A 77 -15.10 13.10 2.29
C ARG A 77 -14.09 12.07 1.80
N LEU A 78 -13.12 11.75 2.65
CA LEU A 78 -12.19 10.62 2.47
C LEU A 78 -12.00 9.93 3.84
N ASP A 79 -12.44 8.68 3.96
CA ASP A 79 -12.43 7.96 5.24
C ASP A 79 -11.24 7.01 5.39
N VAL A 80 -10.85 6.35 4.30
CA VAL A 80 -9.81 5.32 4.31
C VAL A 80 -8.83 5.56 3.16
N VAL A 81 -7.54 5.44 3.45
CA VAL A 81 -6.48 5.36 2.43
C VAL A 81 -5.72 4.06 2.60
N PHE A 82 -5.71 3.22 1.58
CA PHE A 82 -4.73 2.15 1.46
C PHE A 82 -3.57 2.64 0.58
N ASN A 83 -2.50 3.03 1.24
CA ASN A 83 -1.29 3.60 0.64
C ASN A 83 -0.41 2.45 0.14
N ASN A 84 -0.74 1.92 -1.03
CA ASN A 84 -0.23 0.66 -1.54
C ASN A 84 0.72 0.80 -2.73
N ALA A 85 0.70 1.91 -3.45
CA ALA A 85 1.58 2.10 -4.61
C ALA A 85 3.04 1.77 -4.26
N GLY A 86 3.67 0.96 -5.08
CA GLY A 86 5.03 0.51 -4.83
C GLY A 86 5.67 -0.14 -6.05
N THR A 87 6.99 -0.11 -6.08
CA THR A 87 7.81 -0.72 -7.12
C THR A 87 9.08 -1.33 -6.52
N ASN A 88 9.79 -2.11 -7.31
CA ASN A 88 11.08 -2.67 -6.96
C ASN A 88 11.97 -2.76 -8.20
N VAL A 89 13.26 -2.98 -7.99
CA VAL A 89 14.25 -3.28 -9.03
C VAL A 89 14.80 -4.70 -8.83
N PRO A 90 15.40 -5.31 -9.84
CA PRO A 90 16.06 -6.60 -9.68
C PRO A 90 17.09 -6.58 -8.53
N PRO A 91 17.28 -7.69 -7.80
CA PRO A 91 18.26 -7.76 -6.74
C PRO A 91 19.68 -7.65 -7.31
N MET A 92 20.51 -6.80 -6.68
CA MET A 92 21.90 -6.58 -7.06
C MET A 92 22.74 -6.08 -5.88
N PRO A 93 24.08 -6.25 -5.87
CA PRO A 93 24.97 -5.61 -4.93
C PRO A 93 24.83 -4.08 -4.92
N ILE A 94 25.09 -3.45 -3.79
CA ILE A 94 24.86 -2.00 -3.62
C ILE A 94 25.70 -1.14 -4.57
N ASP A 95 26.90 -1.57 -4.90
CA ASP A 95 27.84 -0.87 -5.78
C ASP A 95 27.47 -1.00 -7.28
N GLU A 96 26.64 -1.98 -7.63
CA GLU A 96 26.08 -2.14 -8.98
C GLU A 96 24.75 -1.40 -9.15
N LEU A 97 24.10 -1.01 -8.05
CA LEU A 97 22.81 -0.28 -8.05
C LEU A 97 23.02 1.14 -8.56
N THR A 98 22.36 1.49 -9.67
CA THR A 98 22.42 2.87 -10.16
C THR A 98 21.63 3.84 -9.27
N VAL A 99 22.04 5.11 -9.25
CA VAL A 99 21.32 6.17 -8.52
C VAL A 99 19.87 6.31 -9.01
N ASP A 100 19.63 6.10 -10.29
CA ASP A 100 18.27 6.19 -10.85
C ASP A 100 17.38 5.01 -10.41
N GLN A 101 17.91 3.80 -10.31
CA GLN A 101 17.20 2.67 -9.74
C GLN A 101 16.88 2.88 -8.26
N TRP A 102 17.82 3.45 -7.50
CA TRP A 102 17.57 3.87 -6.12
C TRP A 102 16.42 4.88 -6.04
N ARG A 103 16.50 5.97 -6.82
CA ARG A 103 15.47 7.01 -6.86
C ARG A 103 14.12 6.43 -7.26
N GLN A 104 14.06 5.61 -8.31
CA GLN A 104 12.83 4.98 -8.77
C GLN A 104 12.07 4.30 -7.64
N VAL A 105 12.77 3.56 -6.76
CA VAL A 105 12.13 2.85 -5.65
C VAL A 105 11.77 3.80 -4.51
N ILE A 106 12.68 4.69 -4.12
CA ILE A 106 12.45 5.63 -3.02
C ILE A 106 11.34 6.63 -3.36
N ASP A 107 11.31 7.14 -4.58
CA ASP A 107 10.32 8.14 -5.00
C ASP A 107 8.90 7.54 -4.97
N VAL A 108 8.71 6.29 -5.42
CA VAL A 108 7.39 5.67 -5.39
C VAL A 108 7.04 5.17 -3.99
N ASN A 109 7.92 4.35 -3.37
CA ASN A 109 7.57 3.60 -2.16
C ASN A 109 7.57 4.46 -0.89
N LEU A 110 8.38 5.53 -0.85
CA LEU A 110 8.53 6.37 0.33
C LEU A 110 8.01 7.79 0.09
N HIS A 111 8.55 8.49 -0.91
CA HIS A 111 8.14 9.89 -1.17
C HIS A 111 6.66 9.94 -1.60
N GLY A 112 6.23 9.06 -2.52
CA GLY A 112 4.83 8.96 -2.93
C GLY A 112 3.90 8.60 -1.78
N ALA A 113 4.31 7.63 -0.94
CA ALA A 113 3.54 7.28 0.25
C ALA A 113 3.42 8.46 1.23
N PHE A 114 4.46 9.26 1.41
CA PHE A 114 4.43 10.48 2.20
C PHE A 114 3.48 11.52 1.60
N LEU A 115 3.55 11.77 0.29
CA LEU A 115 2.69 12.77 -0.37
C LEU A 115 1.21 12.42 -0.22
N VAL A 116 0.84 11.17 -0.49
CA VAL A 116 -0.54 10.69 -0.34
C VAL A 116 -1.00 10.80 1.12
N ALA A 117 -0.17 10.33 2.07
CA ALA A 117 -0.50 10.42 3.49
C ALA A 117 -0.65 11.88 3.94
N ARG A 118 0.24 12.78 3.52
CA ARG A 118 0.17 14.23 3.83
C ARG A 118 -1.12 14.87 3.32
N ALA A 119 -1.49 14.63 2.08
CA ALA A 119 -2.68 15.22 1.47
C ALA A 119 -3.96 14.66 2.12
N ALA A 120 -4.04 13.34 2.30
CA ALA A 120 -5.17 12.69 2.98
C ALA A 120 -5.31 13.13 4.44
N PHE A 121 -4.22 13.16 5.21
CA PHE A 121 -4.21 13.64 6.60
C PHE A 121 -4.71 15.09 6.70
N GLY A 122 -4.21 15.96 5.82
CA GLY A 122 -4.62 17.36 5.78
C GLY A 122 -6.11 17.54 5.52
N HIS A 123 -6.72 16.67 4.69
CA HIS A 123 -8.16 16.65 4.45
C HIS A 123 -8.93 16.04 5.63
N MET A 124 -8.57 14.84 6.09
CA MET A 124 -9.20 14.13 7.21
C MET A 124 -9.25 14.97 8.50
N ARG A 125 -8.23 15.80 8.71
CA ARG A 125 -8.15 16.74 9.82
C ARG A 125 -9.21 17.85 9.76
N LYS A 126 -9.68 18.22 8.57
CA LYS A 126 -10.57 19.38 8.34
C LYS A 126 -11.99 18.99 7.96
N GLN A 127 -12.23 17.77 7.52
CA GLN A 127 -13.57 17.29 7.13
C GLN A 127 -14.52 17.20 8.32
N ASN A 128 -15.81 17.12 8.03
CA ASN A 128 -16.85 16.94 9.04
C ASN A 128 -17.77 15.74 8.69
N PRO A 129 -17.87 14.70 9.56
CA PRO A 129 -17.12 14.56 10.80
C PRO A 129 -15.62 14.43 10.57
N GLN A 130 -14.82 14.94 11.51
CA GLN A 130 -13.37 14.86 11.50
C GLN A 130 -12.89 13.42 11.65
N GLY A 131 -11.71 13.11 11.11
CA GLY A 131 -11.07 11.82 11.28
C GLY A 131 -11.00 10.99 10.01
N GLY A 132 -10.37 9.83 10.11
CA GLY A 132 -10.16 8.89 9.01
C GLY A 132 -9.08 7.86 9.34
N ARG A 133 -8.73 7.04 8.37
CA ARG A 133 -7.76 5.95 8.54
C ARG A 133 -6.77 5.90 7.37
N ILE A 134 -5.49 5.83 7.70
CA ILE A 134 -4.42 5.61 6.72
C ILE A 134 -3.80 4.24 7.01
N ILE A 135 -3.81 3.35 6.02
CA ILE A 135 -3.20 2.01 6.08
C ILE A 135 -2.03 1.99 5.11
N ASN A 136 -0.81 1.90 5.63
CA ASN A 136 0.38 1.83 4.80
C ASN A 136 0.72 0.38 4.45
N ASN A 137 1.01 0.13 3.18
CA ASN A 137 1.53 -1.15 2.73
C ASN A 137 3.01 -1.27 3.11
N GLY A 138 3.27 -2.00 4.18
CA GLY A 138 4.60 -2.38 4.62
C GLY A 138 5.14 -3.61 3.89
N SER A 139 6.03 -4.30 4.56
CA SER A 139 6.59 -5.58 4.11
C SER A 139 7.33 -6.24 5.26
N ILE A 140 7.45 -7.55 5.25
CA ILE A 140 8.41 -8.27 6.10
C ILE A 140 9.85 -7.77 5.89
N SER A 141 10.16 -7.16 4.73
CA SER A 141 11.44 -6.48 4.46
C SER A 141 11.66 -5.23 5.32
N ALA A 142 10.64 -4.75 6.05
CA ALA A 142 10.81 -3.74 7.09
C ALA A 142 11.45 -4.30 8.38
N HIS A 143 11.63 -5.60 8.48
CA HIS A 143 12.18 -6.30 9.64
C HIS A 143 13.42 -7.10 9.26
N VAL A 144 13.35 -7.90 8.20
CA VAL A 144 14.41 -8.79 7.75
C VAL A 144 14.67 -8.58 6.26
N PRO A 145 15.86 -8.06 5.87
CA PRO A 145 16.20 -7.82 4.48
C PRO A 145 16.46 -9.12 3.72
N ARG A 146 16.44 -9.03 2.39
CA ARG A 146 16.97 -10.05 1.49
C ARG A 146 18.24 -9.53 0.81
N PRO A 147 19.17 -10.41 0.40
CA PRO A 147 20.32 -10.00 -0.40
C PRO A 147 19.90 -9.19 -1.63
N GLY A 148 20.65 -8.14 -1.95
CA GLY A 148 20.44 -7.30 -3.13
C GLY A 148 19.19 -6.39 -3.09
N SER A 149 18.52 -6.21 -1.94
CA SER A 149 17.24 -5.50 -1.85
C SER A 149 17.34 -4.10 -1.21
N VAL A 150 18.50 -3.43 -1.31
CA VAL A 150 18.79 -2.19 -0.58
C VAL A 150 17.68 -1.14 -0.71
N PRO A 151 17.24 -0.67 -1.90
CA PRO A 151 16.27 0.41 -1.99
C PRO A 151 14.90 0.00 -1.44
N TYR A 152 14.47 -1.22 -1.71
CA TYR A 152 13.19 -1.73 -1.21
C TYR A 152 13.20 -1.87 0.30
N THR A 153 14.23 -2.50 0.86
CA THR A 153 14.39 -2.66 2.31
C THR A 153 14.40 -1.32 3.03
N VAL A 154 15.20 -0.36 2.55
CA VAL A 154 15.25 0.99 3.15
C VAL A 154 13.89 1.67 3.09
N SER A 155 13.21 1.63 1.93
CA SER A 155 11.88 2.23 1.80
C SER A 155 10.87 1.62 2.79
N LYS A 156 10.87 0.28 2.96
CA LYS A 156 9.91 -0.39 3.86
C LYS A 156 10.22 -0.18 5.34
N HIS A 157 11.49 -0.05 5.74
CA HIS A 157 11.85 0.40 7.09
C HIS A 157 11.38 1.85 7.35
N ALA A 158 11.55 2.75 6.36
CA ALA A 158 11.11 4.13 6.48
C ALA A 158 9.58 4.26 6.59
N ILE A 159 8.80 3.41 5.90
CA ILE A 159 7.35 3.34 6.05
C ILE A 159 6.94 3.03 7.50
N SER A 160 7.68 2.20 8.21
CA SER A 160 7.40 1.92 9.63
C SER A 160 7.59 3.17 10.51
N GLY A 161 8.57 4.02 10.21
CA GLY A 161 8.76 5.32 10.86
C GLY A 161 7.60 6.27 10.54
N LEU A 162 7.24 6.39 9.25
CA LEU A 162 6.12 7.22 8.79
C LEU A 162 4.82 6.81 9.48
N THR A 163 4.51 5.51 9.53
CA THR A 163 3.29 4.98 10.17
C THR A 163 3.20 5.35 11.64
N LYS A 164 4.28 5.14 12.39
CA LYS A 164 4.31 5.42 13.84
C LYS A 164 4.13 6.91 14.13
N THR A 165 4.76 7.78 13.35
CA THR A 165 4.63 9.25 13.49
C THR A 165 3.22 9.69 13.15
N LEU A 166 2.64 9.24 12.03
CA LEU A 166 1.27 9.56 11.65
C LEU A 166 0.25 9.06 12.68
N ALA A 167 0.47 7.87 13.28
CA ALA A 167 -0.40 7.35 14.34
C ALA A 167 -0.35 8.20 15.61
N LEU A 168 0.79 8.83 15.91
CA LEU A 168 0.93 9.76 17.04
C LEU A 168 0.28 11.11 16.74
N ASP A 169 0.60 11.70 15.59
CA ASP A 169 0.13 13.02 15.19
C ASP A 169 -1.37 13.06 14.89
N GLY A 170 -1.94 11.91 14.52
CA GLY A 170 -3.36 11.75 14.20
C GLY A 170 -4.31 11.75 15.40
N ARG A 171 -3.79 11.45 16.61
CA ARG A 171 -4.61 11.29 17.82
C ARG A 171 -5.54 12.47 18.13
N PRO A 172 -5.10 13.75 18.05
CA PRO A 172 -5.96 14.89 18.33
C PRO A 172 -7.06 15.11 17.27
N PHE A 173 -7.04 14.36 16.16
CA PHE A 173 -7.90 14.58 15.01
C PHE A 173 -8.72 13.35 14.61
N ASP A 174 -8.78 12.33 15.48
CA ASP A 174 -9.42 11.04 15.19
C ASP A 174 -8.90 10.39 13.88
N ILE A 175 -7.61 10.59 13.58
CA ILE A 175 -6.96 9.95 12.43
C ILE A 175 -6.15 8.75 12.93
N ALA A 176 -6.59 7.55 12.56
CA ALA A 176 -5.87 6.31 12.82
C ALA A 176 -4.85 6.05 11.71
N CYS A 177 -3.64 5.66 12.06
CA CYS A 177 -2.66 5.19 11.08
C CYS A 177 -2.13 3.82 11.48
N GLY A 178 -2.10 2.89 10.54
CA GLY A 178 -1.59 1.54 10.73
C GLY A 178 -0.81 1.05 9.52
N GLN A 179 -0.16 -0.10 9.69
CA GLN A 179 0.67 -0.75 8.68
C GLN A 179 0.32 -2.23 8.57
N ILE A 180 0.26 -2.73 7.35
CA ILE A 180 0.20 -4.16 7.06
C ILE A 180 1.52 -4.60 6.42
N ASP A 181 2.30 -5.42 7.13
CA ASP A 181 3.53 -6.01 6.63
C ASP A 181 3.23 -7.31 5.90
N ILE A 182 3.48 -7.28 4.58
CA ILE A 182 3.09 -8.37 3.70
C ILE A 182 4.33 -9.23 3.39
N GLY A 183 4.18 -10.52 3.60
CA GLY A 183 5.11 -11.53 3.08
C GLY A 183 4.83 -11.86 1.62
N ASN A 184 5.29 -13.01 1.15
CA ASN A 184 5.20 -13.41 -0.26
C ASN A 184 3.74 -13.54 -0.72
N ALA A 185 3.21 -12.52 -1.38
CA ALA A 185 1.88 -12.53 -2.01
C ALA A 185 1.99 -12.93 -3.49
N ALA A 186 1.06 -13.72 -3.99
CA ALA A 186 0.99 -14.05 -5.40
C ALA A 186 0.57 -12.81 -6.21
N SER A 187 1.51 -12.19 -6.92
CA SER A 187 1.30 -10.99 -7.74
C SER A 187 2.31 -10.97 -8.90
N ALA A 188 2.08 -10.14 -9.90
CA ALA A 188 3.03 -9.95 -11.00
C ALA A 188 4.45 -9.55 -10.50
N MET A 189 4.56 -8.84 -9.39
CA MET A 189 5.83 -8.49 -8.75
C MET A 189 6.55 -9.74 -8.20
N THR A 190 5.81 -10.73 -7.73
CA THR A 190 6.34 -11.96 -7.09
C THR A 190 6.32 -13.18 -8.01
N GLU A 191 5.75 -13.06 -9.22
CA GLU A 191 5.69 -14.18 -10.18
C GLU A 191 7.08 -14.73 -10.50
N LYS A 192 8.07 -13.86 -10.61
CA LYS A 192 9.48 -14.23 -10.80
C LYS A 192 10.08 -14.97 -9.60
N MET A 193 9.45 -14.91 -8.44
CA MET A 193 9.92 -15.60 -7.22
C MET A 193 9.66 -17.11 -7.26
N SER A 194 8.77 -17.58 -8.15
CA SER A 194 8.56 -19.02 -8.38
C SER A 194 9.81 -19.71 -8.93
N GLY A 195 10.66 -18.97 -9.64
CA GLY A 195 11.98 -19.44 -10.11
C GLY A 195 13.07 -19.45 -9.02
N GLY A 196 12.75 -18.95 -7.83
CA GLY A 196 13.67 -18.86 -6.69
C GLY A 196 14.11 -17.42 -6.39
N VAL A 197 14.43 -17.21 -5.13
CA VAL A 197 14.95 -15.95 -4.60
C VAL A 197 16.26 -16.16 -3.85
N PRO A 198 17.17 -15.16 -3.86
CA PRO A 198 18.42 -15.24 -3.10
C PRO A 198 18.16 -15.45 -1.62
N GLN A 199 18.85 -16.43 -1.04
CA GLN A 199 18.85 -16.71 0.39
C GLN A 199 20.10 -16.13 1.06
N ALA A 200 20.10 -16.03 2.39
CA ALA A 200 21.24 -15.52 3.16
C ALA A 200 22.50 -16.37 3.00
N ASP A 201 22.36 -17.67 2.71
CA ASP A 201 23.46 -18.60 2.46
C ASP A 201 24.01 -18.55 1.01
N GLY A 202 23.50 -17.63 0.19
CA GLY A 202 23.86 -17.48 -1.24
C GLY A 202 23.13 -18.44 -2.17
N SER A 203 22.35 -19.37 -1.66
CA SER A 203 21.53 -20.27 -2.50
C SER A 203 20.34 -19.54 -3.12
N ILE A 204 19.81 -20.09 -4.22
CA ILE A 204 18.54 -19.63 -4.83
C ILE A 204 17.49 -20.70 -4.51
N LYS A 205 16.42 -20.32 -3.82
CA LYS A 205 15.33 -21.25 -3.45
C LYS A 205 13.97 -20.65 -3.77
N PRO A 206 13.02 -21.45 -4.29
CA PRO A 206 11.63 -21.01 -4.39
C PRO A 206 11.05 -20.81 -2.98
N GLU A 207 10.23 -19.78 -2.84
CA GLU A 207 9.50 -19.53 -1.60
C GLU A 207 8.00 -19.57 -1.84
N PRO A 208 7.22 -20.16 -0.91
CA PRO A 208 5.77 -20.21 -1.03
C PRO A 208 5.16 -18.81 -1.00
N THR A 209 4.08 -18.65 -1.75
CA THR A 209 3.27 -17.42 -1.80
C THR A 209 1.89 -17.67 -1.21
N MET A 210 1.19 -16.62 -0.82
CA MET A 210 -0.23 -16.65 -0.44
C MET A 210 -1.08 -15.90 -1.44
N ASP A 211 -2.38 -16.21 -1.49
CA ASP A 211 -3.34 -15.48 -2.29
C ASP A 211 -3.48 -14.02 -1.80
N THR A 212 -3.51 -13.09 -2.74
CA THR A 212 -3.72 -11.65 -2.46
C THR A 212 -5.07 -11.38 -1.80
N LYS A 213 -6.05 -12.27 -1.96
CA LYS A 213 -7.34 -12.15 -1.29
C LYS A 213 -7.20 -12.05 0.23
N HIS A 214 -6.32 -12.82 0.84
CA HIS A 214 -6.10 -12.77 2.30
C HIS A 214 -5.61 -11.39 2.78
N ILE A 215 -4.82 -10.71 1.93
CA ILE A 215 -4.36 -9.34 2.21
C ILE A 215 -5.53 -8.37 2.10
N ALA A 216 -6.33 -8.50 1.05
CA ALA A 216 -7.50 -7.66 0.84
C ALA A 216 -8.50 -7.78 2.01
N ASP A 217 -8.79 -9.01 2.46
CA ASP A 217 -9.65 -9.27 3.62
C ASP A 217 -9.10 -8.59 4.90
N ALA A 218 -7.79 -8.67 5.13
CA ALA A 218 -7.15 -8.02 6.28
C ALA A 218 -7.25 -6.48 6.19
N VAL A 219 -7.06 -5.90 5.01
CA VAL A 219 -7.20 -4.44 4.80
C VAL A 219 -8.65 -4.01 5.00
N VAL A 220 -9.64 -4.76 4.51
CA VAL A 220 -11.06 -4.49 4.76
C VAL A 220 -11.37 -4.54 6.26
N GLN A 221 -10.85 -5.53 6.99
CA GLN A 221 -11.00 -5.60 8.44
C GLN A 221 -10.41 -4.36 9.13
N MET A 222 -9.19 -3.96 8.76
CA MET A 222 -8.56 -2.75 9.29
C MET A 222 -9.39 -1.50 8.97
N ALA A 223 -9.89 -1.38 7.74
CA ALA A 223 -10.69 -0.24 7.26
C ALA A 223 -12.04 -0.11 8.00
N SER A 224 -12.63 -1.23 8.39
CA SER A 224 -13.96 -1.30 9.00
C SER A 224 -13.96 -1.07 10.53
N LEU A 225 -12.80 -0.99 11.18
CA LEU A 225 -12.72 -0.71 12.61
C LEU A 225 -13.20 0.71 12.92
N PRO A 226 -13.87 0.94 14.06
CA PRO A 226 -14.14 2.29 14.53
C PRO A 226 -12.83 3.06 14.75
N LEU A 227 -12.84 4.40 14.61
CA LEU A 227 -11.62 5.22 14.76
C LEU A 227 -11.03 5.18 16.19
N SER A 228 -11.80 4.73 17.17
CA SER A 228 -11.33 4.48 18.54
C SER A 228 -10.43 3.22 18.65
N ALA A 229 -10.38 2.39 17.61
CA ALA A 229 -9.52 1.19 17.56
C ALA A 229 -8.60 1.25 16.36
N ASN A 230 -7.35 0.86 16.54
CA ASN A 230 -6.34 0.86 15.47
C ASN A 230 -5.50 -0.41 15.48
N VAL A 231 -5.33 -1.02 14.32
CA VAL A 231 -4.27 -2.02 14.08
C VAL A 231 -3.02 -1.25 13.70
N LEU A 232 -2.15 -0.97 14.67
CA LEU A 232 -0.95 -0.18 14.45
C LEU A 232 0.04 -0.88 13.50
N SER A 233 0.19 -2.20 13.68
CA SER A 233 1.03 -3.05 12.82
C SER A 233 0.48 -4.47 12.83
N THR A 234 0.43 -5.08 11.67
CA THR A 234 0.10 -6.51 11.52
C THR A 234 0.96 -7.11 10.43
N THR A 235 1.30 -8.38 10.57
CA THR A 235 2.05 -9.14 9.56
C THR A 235 1.19 -10.25 9.01
N ILE A 236 1.08 -10.32 7.68
CA ILE A 236 0.41 -11.40 6.97
C ILE A 236 1.38 -12.00 5.95
N MET A 237 1.53 -13.32 5.97
CA MET A 237 2.49 -14.01 5.11
C MET A 237 2.06 -15.44 4.84
N SER A 238 2.64 -16.05 3.80
CA SER A 238 2.49 -17.49 3.58
C SER A 238 3.01 -18.27 4.80
N THR A 239 2.24 -19.23 5.30
CA THR A 239 2.57 -20.00 6.50
C THR A 239 3.92 -20.71 6.40
N SER A 240 4.27 -21.19 5.21
CA SER A 240 5.48 -21.99 4.99
C SER A 240 6.68 -21.18 4.51
N MET A 241 6.55 -19.82 4.37
CA MET A 241 7.69 -19.02 3.94
C MET A 241 8.75 -18.91 5.05
N PRO A 242 10.05 -18.93 4.69
CA PRO A 242 11.13 -18.86 5.67
C PRO A 242 11.32 -17.41 6.17
N PHE A 243 10.62 -17.04 7.22
CA PHE A 243 10.73 -15.75 7.90
C PHE A 243 11.09 -15.95 9.38
N VAL A 244 10.24 -16.66 10.13
CA VAL A 244 10.54 -17.07 11.50
C VAL A 244 11.45 -18.30 11.43
N GLY A 245 12.50 -18.34 12.25
CA GLY A 245 13.47 -19.43 12.25
C GLY A 245 14.59 -19.28 11.21
N ARG A 246 14.72 -18.14 10.56
CA ARG A 246 15.96 -17.71 9.88
C ARG A 246 16.95 -17.30 10.97
N GLY A 247 17.78 -18.19 11.37
CA GLY A 247 18.87 -17.96 12.29
C GLY A 247 20.20 -18.34 11.70
#